data_077b19a663de15df0a4fa60b679433ed
#
_entry.id   077b19a663de15df0a4fa60b679433ed
#
_cell.length_a   1.000
_cell.length_b   1.000
_cell.length_c   1.000
_cell.angle_alpha   90.00
_cell.angle_beta   90.00
_cell.angle_gamma   90.00
#
_symmetry.space_group_name_H-M   'P 1'
#
loop_
_entity.id
_entity.type
_entity.pdbx_description
1 polymer ?
#
loop_
_entity_poly.entity_id
_entity_poly.type
_entity_poly.pdbx_seq_one_letter_code
_entity_poly.pdbx_strand_id
1 'polypeptide(L)'
;GASTANLVKAGSGTLTLSGANTYTGTTTINAGDLTVSGSLHDSTAVTIASGADYNVNASDTVASIEGAGNIVIASSQTLTAGDGNDKTLSGVISGAGNYIKAGSGTQTLSASNTYTGTTQVSAGTLTVSGSGRLSDSTAVTVDSGAVYNVAVSDTVASIAGAGSITLGSNTLTSGGSDASTTFSGVISGTNGNIIKAGTGTLTLTGNNSYTGSTTISAGL
;
A
#
# COMPACT_ATOMS: atom_id res chain seq x y z
N GLY A 1 -11.75 -29.52 6.45
CA GLY A 1 -12.26 -28.16 6.60
C GLY A 1 -11.16 -27.22 7.07
N ALA A 2 -11.26 -25.93 6.80
CA ALA A 2 -10.33 -24.94 7.29
C ALA A 2 -10.35 -24.93 8.84
N SER A 3 -9.16 -24.83 9.45
CA SER A 3 -9.00 -24.81 10.91
C SER A 3 -8.96 -23.34 11.37
N THR A 4 -9.67 -23.01 12.45
CA THR A 4 -9.59 -21.69 13.11
C THR A 4 -8.33 -21.53 13.96
N ALA A 5 -7.33 -22.42 13.82
CA ALA A 5 -6.07 -22.33 14.52
C ALA A 5 -5.33 -21.03 14.22
N ASN A 6 -4.60 -20.53 15.21
CA ASN A 6 -3.72 -19.38 15.07
C ASN A 6 -2.28 -19.83 14.92
N LEU A 7 -1.48 -19.06 14.19
CA LEU A 7 -0.04 -19.22 14.12
C LEU A 7 0.64 -18.12 14.93
N VAL A 8 1.56 -18.50 15.80
CA VAL A 8 2.45 -17.55 16.48
C VAL A 8 3.89 -17.90 16.11
N LYS A 9 4.55 -16.99 15.39
CA LYS A 9 5.98 -17.07 15.13
C LYS A 9 6.73 -16.35 16.25
N ALA A 10 7.50 -17.09 17.02
CA ALA A 10 8.33 -16.58 18.11
C ALA A 10 9.80 -16.96 17.89
N GLY A 11 10.72 -16.32 18.65
CA GLY A 11 12.16 -16.54 18.51
C GLY A 11 12.75 -15.85 17.26
N SER A 12 14.07 -15.61 17.28
CA SER A 12 14.79 -14.78 16.31
C SER A 12 15.10 -15.45 14.98
N GLY A 13 14.85 -16.77 14.83
CA GLY A 13 15.10 -17.47 13.57
C GLY A 13 13.98 -17.28 12.55
N THR A 14 14.16 -17.87 11.36
CA THR A 14 13.19 -17.84 10.26
C THR A 14 12.28 -19.07 10.31
N LEU A 15 10.98 -18.87 10.16
CA LEU A 15 10.01 -19.93 9.85
C LEU A 15 9.60 -19.77 8.38
N THR A 16 9.76 -20.83 7.59
CA THR A 16 9.31 -20.86 6.20
C THR A 16 8.05 -21.69 6.04
N LEU A 17 7.01 -21.10 5.48
CA LEU A 17 5.78 -21.76 5.07
C LEU A 17 5.74 -21.90 3.55
N SER A 18 5.98 -23.11 3.05
CA SER A 18 6.09 -23.38 1.61
C SER A 18 4.83 -23.99 0.98
N GLY A 19 3.86 -24.39 1.78
CA GLY A 19 2.58 -24.93 1.32
C GLY A 19 1.47 -23.91 1.29
N ALA A 20 0.32 -24.30 0.72
CA ALA A 20 -0.93 -23.56 0.87
C ALA A 20 -1.49 -23.84 2.27
N ASN A 21 -1.42 -22.84 3.15
CA ASN A 21 -1.88 -22.97 4.53
C ASN A 21 -3.39 -22.69 4.60
N THR A 22 -4.13 -23.58 5.23
CA THR A 22 -5.60 -23.54 5.24
C THR A 22 -6.21 -23.12 6.58
N TYR A 23 -5.39 -22.74 7.58
CA TYR A 23 -5.89 -22.19 8.83
C TYR A 23 -6.44 -20.78 8.62
N THR A 24 -7.59 -20.47 9.21
CA THR A 24 -8.28 -19.19 9.06
C THR A 24 -8.12 -18.25 10.24
N GLY A 25 -7.39 -18.68 11.26
CA GLY A 25 -7.09 -17.86 12.41
C GLY A 25 -6.02 -16.81 12.13
N THR A 26 -5.57 -16.11 13.16
CA THR A 26 -4.57 -15.05 13.03
C THR A 26 -3.15 -15.61 12.88
N THR A 27 -2.30 -14.85 12.20
CA THR A 27 -0.85 -15.05 12.20
C THR A 27 -0.20 -13.89 12.96
N THR A 28 0.51 -14.20 14.05
CA THR A 28 1.23 -13.21 14.84
C THR A 28 2.73 -13.48 14.75
N ILE A 29 3.51 -12.49 14.32
CA ILE A 29 4.96 -12.58 14.20
C ILE A 29 5.55 -11.72 15.31
N ASN A 30 5.98 -12.38 16.41
CA ASN A 30 6.50 -11.71 17.60
C ASN A 30 7.99 -11.39 17.51
N ALA A 31 8.76 -12.19 16.77
CA ALA A 31 10.19 -11.98 16.58
C ALA A 31 10.72 -12.81 15.41
N GLY A 32 11.85 -12.37 14.81
CA GLY A 32 12.47 -13.01 13.65
C GLY A 32 11.59 -12.97 12.42
N ASP A 33 11.80 -13.88 11.48
CA ASP A 33 11.19 -13.84 10.17
C ASP A 33 10.10 -14.89 9.97
N LEU A 34 8.98 -14.51 9.41
CA LEU A 34 8.06 -15.43 8.76
C LEU A 34 8.21 -15.29 7.24
N THR A 35 8.69 -16.32 6.57
CA THR A 35 8.81 -16.37 5.11
C THR A 35 7.70 -17.22 4.53
N VAL A 36 6.86 -16.63 3.68
CA VAL A 36 5.79 -17.34 2.96
C VAL A 36 6.20 -17.47 1.49
N SER A 37 6.52 -18.70 1.09
CA SER A 37 6.80 -19.10 -0.30
C SER A 37 5.70 -19.99 -0.90
N GLY A 38 4.68 -20.29 -0.10
CA GLY A 38 3.37 -20.79 -0.49
C GLY A 38 2.31 -19.69 -0.37
N SER A 39 1.24 -19.94 0.39
CA SER A 39 0.25 -18.92 0.73
C SER A 39 -0.28 -19.09 2.15
N LEU A 40 -0.71 -18.01 2.77
CA LEU A 40 -1.63 -18.02 3.90
C LEU A 40 -3.07 -18.15 3.38
N HIS A 41 -4.00 -18.38 4.28
CA HIS A 41 -5.42 -18.34 3.90
C HIS A 41 -5.88 -16.87 3.82
N ASP A 42 -6.69 -16.53 2.81
CA ASP A 42 -7.15 -15.15 2.53
C ASP A 42 -7.87 -14.48 3.73
N SER A 43 -8.43 -15.28 4.65
CA SER A 43 -9.06 -14.77 5.88
C SER A 43 -8.08 -14.52 7.03
N THR A 44 -6.80 -14.80 6.86
CA THR A 44 -5.80 -14.67 7.92
C THR A 44 -5.44 -13.20 8.15
N ALA A 45 -5.62 -12.70 9.37
CA ALA A 45 -5.08 -11.40 9.76
C ALA A 45 -3.63 -11.57 10.24
N VAL A 46 -2.72 -10.74 9.74
CA VAL A 46 -1.29 -10.78 10.04
C VAL A 46 -0.91 -9.59 10.93
N THR A 47 -0.39 -9.88 12.13
CA THR A 47 0.16 -8.87 13.05
C THR A 47 1.67 -9.05 13.17
N ILE A 48 2.44 -7.99 12.98
CA ILE A 48 3.90 -8.04 12.95
C ILE A 48 4.44 -7.14 14.06
N ALA A 49 5.12 -7.73 15.04
CA ALA A 49 5.73 -6.99 16.14
C ALA A 49 6.98 -6.22 15.66
N SER A 50 7.34 -5.16 16.39
CA SER A 50 8.55 -4.40 16.09
C SER A 50 9.80 -5.31 16.11
N GLY A 51 10.63 -5.19 15.07
CA GLY A 51 11.84 -6.01 14.89
C GLY A 51 11.58 -7.40 14.32
N ALA A 52 10.34 -7.72 13.93
CA ALA A 52 9.99 -8.93 13.18
C ALA A 52 9.69 -8.58 11.72
N ASP A 53 9.89 -9.56 10.83
CA ASP A 53 9.67 -9.39 9.39
C ASP A 53 8.68 -10.42 8.83
N TYR A 54 7.80 -9.97 7.95
CA TYR A 54 6.96 -10.80 7.10
C TYR A 54 7.49 -10.78 5.67
N ASN A 55 8.07 -11.89 5.22
CA ASN A 55 8.67 -12.03 3.89
C ASN A 55 7.69 -12.73 2.94
N VAL A 56 7.20 -12.01 1.93
CA VAL A 56 6.24 -12.48 0.91
C VAL A 56 7.04 -12.91 -0.31
N ASN A 57 7.44 -14.18 -0.36
CA ASN A 57 8.23 -14.76 -1.44
C ASN A 57 7.40 -15.46 -2.52
N ALA A 58 6.09 -15.54 -2.33
CA ALA A 58 5.08 -15.86 -3.35
C ALA A 58 3.92 -14.90 -3.17
N SER A 59 3.19 -14.62 -4.24
CA SER A 59 2.01 -13.74 -4.16
C SER A 59 1.00 -14.30 -3.16
N ASP A 60 0.55 -13.45 -2.26
CA ASP A 60 -0.30 -13.85 -1.14
C ASP A 60 -1.45 -12.85 -0.92
N THR A 61 -2.58 -13.35 -0.49
CA THR A 61 -3.74 -12.56 -0.07
C THR A 61 -4.01 -12.82 1.39
N VAL A 62 -4.14 -11.76 2.18
CA VAL A 62 -4.46 -11.83 3.61
C VAL A 62 -5.58 -10.87 3.97
N ALA A 63 -6.35 -11.18 5.01
CA ALA A 63 -7.44 -10.32 5.46
C ALA A 63 -6.94 -8.95 5.89
N SER A 64 -5.81 -8.88 6.59
CA SER A 64 -5.27 -7.59 7.04
C SER A 64 -3.79 -7.70 7.42
N ILE A 65 -3.12 -6.55 7.42
CA ILE A 65 -1.75 -6.37 7.91
C ILE A 65 -1.72 -5.24 8.93
N GLU A 66 -1.07 -5.46 10.06
CA GLU A 66 -0.91 -4.42 11.09
C GLU A 66 0.35 -4.66 11.94
N GLY A 67 0.73 -3.64 12.70
CA GLY A 67 1.83 -3.70 13.65
C GLY A 67 3.00 -2.80 13.31
N ALA A 68 4.13 -3.02 13.98
CA ALA A 68 5.33 -2.18 13.88
C ALA A 68 6.53 -2.90 13.22
N GLY A 69 6.36 -4.16 12.82
CA GLY A 69 7.35 -4.93 12.07
C GLY A 69 7.26 -4.67 10.57
N ASN A 70 8.25 -5.15 9.82
CA ASN A 70 8.36 -4.84 8.41
C ASN A 70 7.76 -5.92 7.51
N ILE A 71 7.54 -5.56 6.27
CA ILE A 71 7.11 -6.45 5.20
C ILE A 71 8.11 -6.35 4.04
N VAL A 72 8.55 -7.50 3.54
CA VAL A 72 9.40 -7.57 2.35
C VAL A 72 8.64 -8.31 1.26
N ILE A 73 8.32 -7.64 0.15
CA ILE A 73 7.64 -8.26 -0.98
C ILE A 73 8.67 -8.56 -2.07
N ALA A 74 8.87 -9.84 -2.36
CA ALA A 74 9.85 -10.27 -3.34
C ALA A 74 9.50 -9.76 -4.76
N SER A 75 10.49 -9.66 -5.62
CA SER A 75 10.31 -9.22 -7.02
C SER A 75 9.25 -10.04 -7.74
N SER A 76 8.40 -9.36 -8.49
CA SER A 76 7.28 -9.94 -9.24
C SER A 76 6.19 -10.61 -8.38
N GLN A 77 6.27 -10.50 -7.05
CA GLN A 77 5.21 -10.97 -6.17
C GLN A 77 4.27 -9.85 -5.78
N THR A 78 3.09 -10.20 -5.33
CA THR A 78 2.06 -9.25 -4.92
C THR A 78 1.53 -9.64 -3.54
N LEU A 79 1.53 -8.69 -2.62
CA LEU A 79 0.78 -8.80 -1.38
C LEU A 79 -0.55 -8.05 -1.53
N THR A 80 -1.64 -8.79 -1.41
CA THR A 80 -2.99 -8.21 -1.32
C THR A 80 -3.44 -8.25 0.14
N ALA A 81 -3.83 -7.10 0.68
CA ALA A 81 -4.31 -7.04 2.06
C ALA A 81 -5.46 -6.04 2.21
N GLY A 82 -6.41 -6.40 3.05
CA GLY A 82 -7.52 -5.53 3.45
C GLY A 82 -8.82 -6.29 3.59
N ASP A 83 -9.50 -6.02 4.69
CA ASP A 83 -10.86 -6.45 5.00
C ASP A 83 -11.78 -5.24 5.21
N GLY A 84 -12.81 -5.36 6.03
CA GLY A 84 -13.70 -4.26 6.38
C GLY A 84 -13.23 -3.40 7.57
N ASN A 85 -12.09 -3.73 8.19
CA ASN A 85 -11.60 -3.09 9.39
C ASN A 85 -10.47 -2.11 9.09
N ASP A 86 -10.35 -1.09 9.93
CA ASP A 86 -9.25 -0.13 9.86
C ASP A 86 -8.01 -0.69 10.53
N LYS A 87 -6.88 -0.65 9.84
CA LYS A 87 -5.59 -1.19 10.27
C LYS A 87 -4.46 -0.20 10.07
N THR A 88 -3.44 -0.29 10.93
CA THR A 88 -2.24 0.53 10.83
C THR A 88 -1.00 -0.36 10.79
N LEU A 89 -0.19 -0.16 9.77
CA LEU A 89 1.17 -0.67 9.69
C LEU A 89 2.14 0.50 9.92
N SER A 90 2.91 0.44 11.00
CA SER A 90 3.96 1.43 11.30
C SER A 90 5.36 0.93 10.96
N GLY A 91 5.49 -0.31 10.50
CA GLY A 91 6.70 -0.84 9.88
C GLY A 91 6.80 -0.49 8.40
N VAL A 92 7.95 -0.76 7.81
CA VAL A 92 8.27 -0.44 6.41
C VAL A 92 7.85 -1.59 5.50
N ILE A 93 7.19 -1.28 4.39
CA ILE A 93 7.05 -2.19 3.26
C ILE A 93 8.24 -1.94 2.31
N SER A 94 8.96 -2.99 1.97
CA SER A 94 10.17 -2.95 1.12
C SER A 94 10.17 -4.07 0.08
N GLY A 95 11.22 -4.11 -0.77
CA GLY A 95 11.37 -5.11 -1.83
C GLY A 95 10.94 -4.59 -3.20
N ALA A 96 10.88 -5.47 -4.19
CA ALA A 96 10.54 -5.10 -5.57
C ALA A 96 9.18 -5.64 -6.03
N GLY A 97 8.35 -6.10 -5.11
CA GLY A 97 7.00 -6.59 -5.36
C GLY A 97 5.93 -5.50 -5.27
N ASN A 98 4.70 -5.89 -5.53
CA ASN A 98 3.54 -5.02 -5.61
C ASN A 98 2.69 -5.09 -4.32
N TYR A 99 2.01 -4.01 -4.02
CA TYR A 99 1.05 -3.97 -2.93
C TYR A 99 -0.35 -3.62 -3.45
N ILE A 100 -1.35 -4.41 -3.05
CA ILE A 100 -2.76 -4.15 -3.32
C ILE A 100 -3.50 -3.94 -2.00
N LYS A 101 -4.04 -2.74 -1.81
CA LYS A 101 -4.99 -2.46 -0.73
C LYS A 101 -6.39 -2.91 -1.19
N ALA A 102 -6.91 -3.95 -0.58
CA ALA A 102 -8.25 -4.49 -0.82
C ALA A 102 -9.20 -4.20 0.37
N GLY A 103 -10.45 -4.67 0.28
CA GLY A 103 -11.45 -4.53 1.34
C GLY A 103 -11.89 -3.09 1.60
N SER A 104 -13.03 -2.92 2.27
CA SER A 104 -13.70 -1.62 2.47
C SER A 104 -13.12 -0.76 3.61
N GLY A 105 -12.31 -1.35 4.49
CA GLY A 105 -11.69 -0.63 5.61
C GLY A 105 -10.52 0.27 5.19
N THR A 106 -9.94 0.97 6.15
CA THR A 106 -8.77 1.84 5.97
C THR A 106 -7.49 1.09 6.30
N GLN A 107 -6.52 1.11 5.40
CA GLN A 107 -5.13 0.76 5.73
C GLN A 107 -4.31 2.03 5.86
N THR A 108 -3.77 2.26 7.05
CA THR A 108 -2.84 3.36 7.30
C THR A 108 -1.41 2.86 7.25
N LEU A 109 -0.57 3.50 6.43
CA LEU A 109 0.87 3.30 6.39
C LEU A 109 1.55 4.52 7.03
N SER A 110 2.23 4.34 8.15
CA SER A 110 2.83 5.45 8.90
C SER A 110 4.36 5.48 8.86
N ALA A 111 5.00 4.55 8.13
CA ALA A 111 6.42 4.55 7.83
C ALA A 111 6.72 4.95 6.38
N SER A 112 7.94 5.39 6.11
CA SER A 112 8.41 5.64 4.72
C SER A 112 8.73 4.32 4.04
N ASN A 113 7.86 3.91 3.12
CA ASN A 113 7.98 2.64 2.40
C ASN A 113 8.96 2.76 1.23
N THR A 114 9.65 1.66 0.91
CA THR A 114 10.74 1.64 -0.08
C THR A 114 10.57 0.58 -1.17
N TYR A 115 9.42 -0.13 -1.19
CA TYR A 115 9.16 -1.09 -2.27
C TYR A 115 9.07 -0.39 -3.64
N THR A 116 9.52 -1.06 -4.69
CA THR A 116 9.63 -0.46 -6.02
C THR A 116 8.59 -0.95 -7.02
N GLY A 117 7.74 -1.88 -6.63
CA GLY A 117 6.61 -2.33 -7.45
C GLY A 117 5.43 -1.35 -7.43
N THR A 118 4.31 -1.78 -7.97
CA THR A 118 3.10 -0.96 -8.05
C THR A 118 2.29 -0.96 -6.77
N THR A 119 1.50 0.11 -6.58
CA THR A 119 0.46 0.18 -5.55
C THR A 119 -0.90 0.27 -6.22
N GLN A 120 -1.82 -0.63 -5.87
CA GLN A 120 -3.22 -0.52 -6.28
C GLN A 120 -4.11 -0.34 -5.04
N VAL A 121 -4.95 0.65 -5.06
CA VAL A 121 -6.03 0.79 -4.08
C VAL A 121 -7.30 0.30 -4.77
N SER A 122 -7.64 -0.99 -4.55
CA SER A 122 -8.76 -1.63 -5.24
C SER A 122 -10.09 -1.39 -4.53
N ALA A 123 -10.07 -1.15 -3.22
CA ALA A 123 -11.27 -0.82 -2.45
C ALA A 123 -10.90 -0.13 -1.13
N GLY A 124 -11.88 0.54 -0.50
CA GLY A 124 -11.71 1.24 0.76
C GLY A 124 -10.70 2.37 0.69
N THR A 125 -9.93 2.59 1.75
CA THR A 125 -9.01 3.72 1.84
C THR A 125 -7.58 3.27 2.12
N LEU A 126 -6.62 3.76 1.35
CA LEU A 126 -5.20 3.73 1.69
C LEU A 126 -4.80 5.11 2.19
N THR A 127 -4.30 5.19 3.42
CA THR A 127 -3.85 6.45 4.03
C THR A 127 -2.34 6.42 4.26
N VAL A 128 -1.64 7.46 3.83
CA VAL A 128 -0.27 7.75 4.29
C VAL A 128 -0.33 8.86 5.33
N SER A 129 0.29 8.67 6.50
CA SER A 129 0.21 9.62 7.63
C SER A 129 1.46 9.63 8.49
N GLY A 130 1.62 10.66 9.33
CA GLY A 130 2.81 10.78 10.18
C GLY A 130 4.09 10.95 9.37
N SER A 131 5.02 10.02 9.48
CA SER A 131 6.20 9.92 8.60
C SER A 131 5.97 9.04 7.37
N GLY A 132 4.75 8.49 7.23
CA GLY A 132 4.40 7.55 6.17
C GLY A 132 4.46 8.18 4.78
N ARG A 133 5.04 7.42 3.86
CA ARG A 133 5.12 7.73 2.43
C ARG A 133 4.96 6.42 1.67
N LEU A 134 4.40 6.48 0.49
CA LEU A 134 4.64 5.43 -0.49
C LEU A 134 6.07 5.59 -1.04
N SER A 135 6.56 4.59 -1.74
CA SER A 135 7.84 4.74 -2.43
C SER A 135 7.72 5.72 -3.60
N ASP A 136 8.67 6.62 -3.75
CA ASP A 136 8.73 7.56 -4.89
C ASP A 136 8.75 6.84 -6.25
N SER A 137 9.15 5.56 -6.24
CA SER A 137 9.22 4.72 -7.44
C SER A 137 7.91 3.97 -7.75
N THR A 138 6.91 3.99 -6.85
CA THR A 138 5.68 3.23 -7.07
C THR A 138 4.70 3.97 -7.98
N ALA A 139 4.15 3.25 -8.96
CA ALA A 139 2.99 3.72 -9.73
C ALA A 139 1.71 3.40 -8.93
N VAL A 140 0.90 4.41 -8.69
CA VAL A 140 -0.34 4.28 -7.89
C VAL A 140 -1.55 4.24 -8.81
N THR A 141 -2.35 3.19 -8.70
CA THR A 141 -3.66 3.09 -9.34
C THR A 141 -4.75 3.11 -8.27
N VAL A 142 -5.73 4.01 -8.41
CA VAL A 142 -6.88 4.08 -7.49
C VAL A 142 -8.13 3.68 -8.26
N ASP A 143 -8.70 2.52 -7.92
CA ASP A 143 -9.86 2.00 -8.61
C ASP A 143 -11.13 2.77 -8.24
N SER A 144 -12.15 2.69 -9.09
CA SER A 144 -13.43 3.38 -8.85
C SER A 144 -14.03 2.97 -7.50
N GLY A 145 -14.41 3.96 -6.70
CA GLY A 145 -14.93 3.78 -5.34
C GLY A 145 -13.85 3.66 -4.25
N ALA A 146 -12.57 3.50 -4.61
CA ALA A 146 -11.47 3.50 -3.67
C ALA A 146 -10.91 4.91 -3.44
N VAL A 147 -10.20 5.08 -2.31
CA VAL A 147 -9.63 6.37 -1.90
C VAL A 147 -8.14 6.23 -1.57
N TYR A 148 -7.31 7.09 -2.16
CA TYR A 148 -5.96 7.34 -1.69
C TYR A 148 -5.95 8.63 -0.87
N ASN A 149 -5.76 8.52 0.45
CA ASN A 149 -5.73 9.65 1.37
C ASN A 149 -4.30 10.06 1.70
N VAL A 150 -3.91 11.23 1.21
CA VAL A 150 -2.59 11.84 1.39
C VAL A 150 -2.65 12.73 2.63
N ALA A 151 -2.66 12.12 3.83
CA ALA A 151 -2.71 12.85 5.09
C ALA A 151 -1.34 13.46 5.47
N VAL A 152 -0.33 13.26 4.66
CA VAL A 152 0.99 13.90 4.68
C VAL A 152 1.50 13.98 3.25
N SER A 153 2.26 15.02 2.90
CA SER A 153 2.76 15.19 1.52
C SER A 153 3.54 13.98 1.04
N ASP A 154 3.27 13.51 -0.16
CA ASP A 154 3.83 12.28 -0.72
C ASP A 154 4.32 12.48 -2.16
N THR A 155 5.26 11.64 -2.58
CA THR A 155 5.78 11.58 -3.94
C THR A 155 5.60 10.18 -4.47
N VAL A 156 5.08 10.03 -5.69
CA VAL A 156 4.88 8.75 -6.36
C VAL A 156 5.31 8.83 -7.82
N ALA A 157 5.67 7.70 -8.40
CA ALA A 157 6.12 7.63 -9.79
C ALA A 157 5.04 8.08 -10.78
N SER A 158 3.79 7.70 -10.53
CA SER A 158 2.63 8.13 -11.34
C SER A 158 1.33 7.89 -10.59
N ILE A 159 0.25 8.55 -11.03
CA ILE A 159 -1.12 8.28 -10.57
C ILE A 159 -2.01 7.94 -11.76
N ALA A 160 -2.90 6.95 -11.59
CA ALA A 160 -3.88 6.54 -12.58
C ALA A 160 -5.16 6.04 -11.90
N GLY A 161 -6.24 5.85 -12.66
CA GLY A 161 -7.48 5.25 -12.20
C GLY A 161 -8.66 6.19 -12.12
N ALA A 162 -9.77 5.70 -11.57
CA ALA A 162 -11.06 6.40 -11.54
C ALA A 162 -11.60 6.59 -10.10
N GLY A 163 -10.79 6.29 -9.09
CA GLY A 163 -11.13 6.47 -7.68
C GLY A 163 -10.97 7.92 -7.22
N SER A 164 -10.76 8.11 -5.94
CA SER A 164 -10.59 9.45 -5.36
C SER A 164 -9.21 9.61 -4.72
N ILE A 165 -8.65 10.81 -4.80
CA ILE A 165 -7.45 11.22 -4.04
C ILE A 165 -7.84 12.38 -3.13
N THR A 166 -7.58 12.26 -1.84
CA THR A 166 -7.82 13.31 -0.86
C THR A 166 -6.50 13.88 -0.36
N LEU A 167 -6.27 15.16 -0.60
CA LEU A 167 -5.00 15.81 -0.27
C LEU A 167 -5.01 16.52 1.10
N GLY A 168 -6.20 16.86 1.62
CA GLY A 168 -6.26 17.80 2.74
C GLY A 168 -5.57 19.10 2.38
N SER A 169 -4.53 19.49 3.14
CA SER A 169 -3.65 20.65 2.86
C SER A 169 -2.24 20.22 2.40
N ASN A 170 -2.09 18.96 2.00
CA ASN A 170 -0.79 18.39 1.63
C ASN A 170 -0.52 18.49 0.13
N THR A 171 0.69 18.15 -0.24
CA THR A 171 1.14 18.12 -1.64
C THR A 171 1.33 16.68 -2.10
N LEU A 172 0.77 16.33 -3.24
CA LEU A 172 1.09 15.11 -3.96
C LEU A 172 1.94 15.44 -5.19
N THR A 173 3.15 14.88 -5.24
CA THR A 173 4.02 14.96 -6.42
C THR A 173 3.89 13.68 -7.23
N SER A 174 3.67 13.79 -8.54
CA SER A 174 3.49 12.66 -9.44
C SER A 174 4.22 12.86 -10.77
N GLY A 175 4.85 11.80 -11.26
CA GLY A 175 5.44 11.78 -12.60
C GLY A 175 6.91 11.36 -12.69
N GLY A 176 7.52 10.88 -11.60
CA GLY A 176 8.94 10.49 -11.57
C GLY A 176 9.32 9.32 -12.50
N SER A 177 8.34 8.55 -13.02
CA SER A 177 8.58 7.47 -13.98
C SER A 177 8.56 7.89 -15.44
N ASP A 178 8.33 9.18 -15.74
CA ASP A 178 8.14 9.70 -17.13
C ASP A 178 6.99 9.02 -17.89
N ALA A 179 6.16 8.24 -17.24
CA ALA A 179 5.00 7.59 -17.84
C ALA A 179 3.88 8.59 -18.10
N SER A 180 3.21 8.44 -19.23
CA SER A 180 1.97 9.18 -19.52
C SER A 180 0.79 8.41 -18.93
N THR A 181 0.02 9.06 -18.06
CA THR A 181 -1.08 8.44 -17.33
C THR A 181 -2.33 9.31 -17.34
N THR A 182 -3.48 8.66 -17.10
CA THR A 182 -4.77 9.34 -16.95
C THR A 182 -5.35 9.03 -15.57
N PHE A 183 -5.70 10.07 -14.83
CA PHE A 183 -6.51 9.97 -13.63
C PHE A 183 -7.89 10.57 -13.92
N SER A 184 -8.91 9.71 -13.98
CA SER A 184 -10.28 10.11 -14.31
C SER A 184 -11.17 10.31 -13.09
N GLY A 185 -10.66 10.00 -11.90
CA GLY A 185 -11.33 10.21 -10.64
C GLY A 185 -11.25 11.66 -10.15
N VAL A 186 -11.63 11.87 -8.89
CA VAL A 186 -11.66 13.19 -8.27
C VAL A 186 -10.48 13.37 -7.33
N ILE A 187 -9.74 14.46 -7.51
CA ILE A 187 -8.75 14.93 -6.54
C ILE A 187 -9.37 16.09 -5.76
N SER A 188 -9.35 15.99 -4.42
CA SER A 188 -9.95 16.96 -3.51
C SER A 188 -9.00 17.38 -2.40
N GLY A 189 -9.28 18.52 -1.74
CA GLY A 189 -8.52 18.98 -0.58
C GLY A 189 -8.50 20.50 -0.47
N THR A 190 -8.76 21.01 0.75
CA THR A 190 -8.62 22.45 1.01
C THR A 190 -7.13 22.78 1.18
N ASN A 191 -6.62 23.69 0.34
CA ASN A 191 -5.20 24.02 0.22
C ASN A 191 -4.30 22.84 -0.24
N GLY A 192 -4.88 21.76 -0.75
CA GLY A 192 -4.15 20.62 -1.31
C GLY A 192 -3.48 20.98 -2.64
N ASN A 193 -2.25 20.55 -2.85
CA ASN A 193 -1.46 20.90 -4.03
C ASN A 193 -1.10 19.67 -4.85
N ILE A 194 -0.97 19.84 -6.16
CA ILE A 194 -0.44 18.84 -7.08
C ILE A 194 0.84 19.38 -7.73
N ILE A 195 1.87 18.56 -7.75
CA ILE A 195 3.07 18.82 -8.55
C ILE A 195 3.17 17.72 -9.60
N LYS A 196 3.13 18.12 -10.88
CA LYS A 196 3.45 17.26 -12.00
C LYS A 196 4.96 17.32 -12.24
N ALA A 197 5.65 16.20 -12.06
CA ALA A 197 7.07 16.02 -12.33
C ALA A 197 7.28 15.09 -13.53
N GLY A 198 8.54 14.93 -13.99
CA GLY A 198 8.90 14.05 -15.10
C GLY A 198 8.33 14.47 -16.45
N THR A 199 8.82 13.87 -17.53
CA THR A 199 8.58 14.30 -18.91
C THR A 199 7.27 13.78 -19.52
N GLY A 200 6.64 12.75 -18.92
CA GLY A 200 5.36 12.21 -19.39
C GLY A 200 4.18 13.17 -19.19
N THR A 201 3.04 12.79 -19.72
CA THR A 201 1.78 13.57 -19.61
C THR A 201 0.92 13.01 -18.49
N LEU A 202 0.43 13.87 -17.59
CA LEU A 202 -0.63 13.53 -16.65
C LEU A 202 -1.94 14.15 -17.11
N THR A 203 -2.89 13.32 -17.52
CA THR A 203 -4.22 13.77 -17.92
C THR A 203 -5.18 13.66 -16.75
N LEU A 204 -5.78 14.77 -16.33
CA LEU A 204 -6.82 14.83 -15.30
C LEU A 204 -8.17 15.09 -15.96
N THR A 205 -9.08 14.12 -15.94
CA THR A 205 -10.40 14.24 -16.59
C THR A 205 -11.56 14.35 -15.60
N GLY A 206 -11.31 14.12 -14.30
CA GLY A 206 -12.32 14.24 -13.26
C GLY A 206 -12.60 15.69 -12.84
N ASN A 207 -13.73 15.89 -12.15
CA ASN A 207 -14.11 17.20 -11.59
C ASN A 207 -13.33 17.46 -10.30
N ASN A 208 -12.06 17.88 -10.45
CA ASN A 208 -11.17 18.12 -9.32
C ASN A 208 -11.60 19.33 -8.51
N SER A 209 -11.53 19.23 -7.18
CA SER A 209 -12.00 20.25 -6.23
C SER A 209 -10.97 20.69 -5.20
N TYR A 210 -9.70 20.27 -5.34
CA TYR A 210 -8.63 20.82 -4.49
C TYR A 210 -8.43 22.31 -4.76
N THR A 211 -8.11 23.08 -3.70
CA THR A 211 -8.09 24.56 -3.80
C THR A 211 -6.68 25.14 -3.75
N GLY A 212 -5.65 24.33 -3.61
CA GLY A 212 -4.25 24.76 -3.69
C GLY A 212 -3.74 24.89 -5.11
N SER A 213 -2.44 24.89 -5.26
CA SER A 213 -1.77 25.09 -6.55
C SER A 213 -1.64 23.78 -7.36
N THR A 214 -1.60 23.94 -8.69
CA THR A 214 -1.07 22.93 -9.60
C THR A 214 0.23 23.48 -10.20
N THR A 215 1.33 22.77 -9.97
CA THR A 215 2.65 23.11 -10.50
C THR A 215 3.07 22.06 -11.52
N ILE A 216 3.43 22.49 -12.72
CA ILE A 216 4.02 21.63 -13.75
C ILE A 216 5.51 21.92 -13.77
N SER A 217 6.31 20.99 -13.20
CA SER A 217 7.77 21.12 -13.14
C SER A 217 8.44 20.57 -14.40
N ALA A 218 7.80 19.57 -15.04
CA ALA A 218 8.22 19.03 -16.33
C ALA A 218 7.06 18.29 -17.00
N GLY A 219 7.13 18.07 -18.32
CA GLY A 219 6.14 17.37 -19.13
C GLY A 219 4.85 18.17 -19.35
N LEU A 220 3.71 17.51 -19.43
CA LEU A 220 2.38 18.07 -19.65
C LEU A 220 1.39 17.49 -18.64
#